data_8470abdbc4773f085c334746a79fe9f5
#
_entry.id   8470abdbc4773f085c334746a79fe9f5
#
_cell.length_a   1.000
_cell.length_b   1.000
_cell.length_c   1.000
_cell.angle_alpha   90.00
_cell.angle_beta   90.00
_cell.angle_gamma   90.00
#
_symmetry.space_group_name_H-M   'P 1'
#
loop_
_entity.id
_entity.type
_entity.pdbx_description
1 polymer ?
#
loop_
_entity_poly.entity_id
_entity_poly.type
_entity_poly.pdbx_seq_one_letter_code
_entity_poly.pdbx_strand_id
1 'polypeptide(L)'
;MENKSRTSLSLKLYFLIIILVFATSCLSISAGYMEHKQTTDEFYQDLAENIAETVSNSLNGTRVKLLIDAAQDPGYQAILTKAREEQNAEGIIDYLDEKRLLLTYDNINETLVQYTQYMEVEFIYLQYIGDGYFCRIIDPDDGYFSYGLTDALDGPYIQYSGQNIEIPATISQTSDGLLCTCFEPVYDSEGTPVAVVGVDVSMEMLYRKHKQFAVTSLLSALLLAALASIAGVFFMSRNVTKPIEQLCRETRKFTNKKGHYTLKDVIDLDIHSNDEIEDLYDEIKGLEKKIVEYLDHLVKVTGEKERVRTELGIAAQIQNDMLPRKFPAFPDRTDFDLYATMHPAREVGGDFYDYYLLDDDHLVLAIADVSGKGIPAALFMAITKSLLKVGMTPGDTPSSLLTRINNQIVKGNTSGMFVSVWLAILELSTGKLTASNAGHEYPALSRAGQPFELVKDKHSLVMAAMENIPYSEYTITLQPGDRIFVYTDGVVEANNPEVKLYGTDRMIEALNEIPDANPQQLVNNVSKSIKKFARSAAQFDDITMVALVFKPEE
;
A
#
# COMPACT_ATOMS: atom_id res chain seq x y z
N MET A 1 -19.39 -9.54 2.75
CA MET A 1 -17.94 -9.50 2.49
C MET A 1 -17.53 -10.87 2.01
N GLU A 2 -17.35 -11.01 0.71
CA GLU A 2 -16.96 -12.26 0.07
C GLU A 2 -15.62 -12.75 0.61
N ASN A 3 -15.66 -13.96 1.13
CA ASN A 3 -14.49 -14.71 1.59
C ASN A 3 -13.71 -15.18 0.35
N LYS A 4 -12.98 -14.27 -0.31
CA LYS A 4 -11.99 -14.66 -1.31
C LYS A 4 -10.97 -15.54 -0.62
N SER A 5 -10.99 -16.84 -0.92
CA SER A 5 -9.96 -17.79 -0.50
C SER A 5 -8.60 -17.28 -0.99
N ARG A 6 -7.89 -16.55 -0.15
CA ARG A 6 -6.51 -16.12 -0.43
C ARG A 6 -5.65 -17.38 -0.38
N THR A 7 -5.26 -17.87 -1.56
CA THR A 7 -4.18 -18.86 -1.64
C THR A 7 -2.96 -18.28 -0.94
N SER A 8 -2.39 -19.03 0.02
CA SER A 8 -1.24 -18.57 0.78
C SER A 8 -0.06 -18.25 -0.16
N LEU A 9 0.73 -17.25 0.18
CA LEU A 9 1.92 -16.86 -0.60
C LEU A 9 2.86 -18.07 -0.78
N SER A 10 2.98 -18.89 0.26
CA SER A 10 3.75 -20.13 0.26
C SER A 10 3.30 -21.11 -0.85
N LEU A 11 2.00 -21.32 -1.01
CA LEU A 11 1.46 -22.21 -2.04
C LEU A 11 1.79 -21.70 -3.46
N LYS A 12 1.73 -20.40 -3.69
CA LYS A 12 2.09 -19.80 -4.98
C LYS A 12 3.58 -19.96 -5.30
N LEU A 13 4.45 -19.73 -4.31
CA LEU A 13 5.90 -19.89 -4.45
C LEU A 13 6.29 -21.35 -4.68
N TYR A 14 5.68 -22.29 -3.95
CA TYR A 14 5.92 -23.72 -4.17
C TYR A 14 5.52 -24.14 -5.58
N PHE A 15 4.35 -23.70 -6.06
CA PHE A 15 3.88 -24.01 -7.40
C PHE A 15 4.81 -23.44 -8.48
N LEU A 16 5.33 -22.23 -8.27
CA LEU A 16 6.30 -21.61 -9.19
C LEU A 16 7.61 -22.42 -9.28
N ILE A 17 8.15 -22.84 -8.15
CA ILE A 17 9.38 -23.64 -8.10
C ILE A 17 9.18 -24.98 -8.84
N ILE A 18 8.08 -25.67 -8.57
CA ILE A 18 7.77 -26.96 -9.22
C ILE A 18 7.64 -26.79 -10.74
N ILE A 19 6.92 -25.77 -11.20
CA ILE A 19 6.78 -25.48 -12.64
C ILE A 19 8.14 -25.17 -13.28
N LEU A 20 8.96 -24.34 -12.65
CA LEU A 20 10.26 -23.95 -13.19
C LEU A 20 11.20 -25.15 -13.33
N VAL A 21 11.30 -26.00 -12.29
CA VAL A 21 12.14 -27.20 -12.32
C VAL A 21 11.63 -28.19 -13.36
N PHE A 22 10.31 -28.37 -13.47
CA PHE A 22 9.73 -29.25 -14.48
C PHE A 22 9.99 -28.74 -15.92
N ALA A 23 9.77 -27.45 -16.17
CA ALA A 23 9.99 -26.84 -17.48
C ALA A 23 11.46 -26.93 -17.93
N THR A 24 12.40 -26.63 -17.04
CA THR A 24 13.85 -26.74 -17.36
C THR A 24 14.28 -28.18 -17.61
N SER A 25 13.75 -29.14 -16.86
CA SER A 25 14.02 -30.54 -17.07
C SER A 25 13.50 -31.05 -18.41
N CYS A 26 12.28 -30.70 -18.79
CA CYS A 26 11.70 -31.05 -20.10
C CYS A 26 12.51 -30.45 -21.28
N LEU A 27 12.95 -29.20 -21.15
CA LEU A 27 13.76 -28.52 -22.16
C LEU A 27 15.12 -29.22 -22.36
N SER A 28 15.80 -29.54 -21.26
CA SER A 28 17.10 -30.23 -21.32
C SER A 28 17.02 -31.62 -21.94
N ILE A 29 15.97 -32.38 -21.58
CA ILE A 29 15.76 -33.74 -22.17
C ILE A 29 15.49 -33.63 -23.66
N SER A 30 14.62 -32.69 -24.08
CA SER A 30 14.28 -32.50 -25.49
C SER A 30 15.50 -32.11 -26.31
N ALA A 31 16.32 -31.17 -25.82
CA ALA A 31 17.55 -30.77 -26.50
C ALA A 31 18.55 -31.93 -26.61
N GLY A 32 18.81 -32.62 -25.52
CA GLY A 32 19.75 -33.75 -25.53
C GLY A 32 19.29 -34.90 -26.41
N TYR A 33 17.99 -35.19 -26.49
CA TYR A 33 17.45 -36.19 -27.40
C TYR A 33 17.62 -35.79 -28.88
N MET A 34 17.35 -34.56 -29.22
CA MET A 34 17.51 -34.05 -30.59
C MET A 34 18.97 -34.11 -31.06
N GLU A 35 19.89 -33.65 -30.23
CA GLU A 35 21.34 -33.69 -30.50
C GLU A 35 21.85 -35.12 -30.69
N HIS A 36 21.48 -36.00 -29.78
CA HIS A 36 21.90 -37.40 -29.85
C HIS A 36 21.35 -38.13 -31.10
N LYS A 37 20.09 -37.84 -31.46
CA LYS A 37 19.50 -38.42 -32.69
C LYS A 37 20.24 -37.93 -33.94
N GLN A 38 20.46 -36.62 -34.06
CA GLN A 38 21.14 -36.04 -35.22
C GLN A 38 22.56 -36.60 -35.39
N THR A 39 23.36 -36.60 -34.33
CA THR A 39 24.75 -37.15 -34.36
C THR A 39 24.77 -38.61 -34.79
N THR A 40 23.74 -39.35 -34.42
CA THR A 40 23.69 -40.76 -34.77
C THR A 40 23.25 -40.99 -36.22
N ASP A 41 22.25 -40.25 -36.67
CA ASP A 41 21.80 -40.30 -38.06
C ASP A 41 22.98 -39.97 -39.00
N GLU A 42 23.74 -38.89 -38.72
CA GLU A 42 24.96 -38.52 -39.46
C GLU A 42 26.01 -39.64 -39.44
N PHE A 43 26.28 -40.24 -38.29
CA PHE A 43 27.25 -41.36 -38.18
C PHE A 43 26.91 -42.56 -39.07
N TYR A 44 25.62 -42.95 -39.15
CA TYR A 44 25.22 -44.08 -39.99
C TYR A 44 25.17 -43.72 -41.46
N GLN A 45 24.88 -42.50 -41.82
CA GLN A 45 25.00 -41.99 -43.21
C GLN A 45 26.46 -42.06 -43.66
N ASP A 46 27.38 -41.48 -42.89
CA ASP A 46 28.82 -41.56 -43.17
C ASP A 46 29.34 -43.01 -43.24
N LEU A 47 28.83 -43.86 -42.34
CA LEU A 47 29.22 -45.28 -42.33
C LEU A 47 28.76 -46.00 -43.62
N ALA A 48 27.50 -45.81 -44.03
CA ALA A 48 26.94 -46.41 -45.23
C ALA A 48 27.69 -45.95 -46.49
N GLU A 49 27.97 -44.65 -46.60
CA GLU A 49 28.73 -44.09 -47.71
C GLU A 49 30.15 -44.59 -47.80
N ASN A 50 30.88 -44.60 -46.66
CA ASN A 50 32.25 -45.14 -46.61
C ASN A 50 32.34 -46.66 -47.00
N ILE A 51 31.34 -47.45 -46.58
CA ILE A 51 31.29 -48.89 -46.96
C ILE A 51 30.97 -48.99 -48.43
N ALA A 52 30.00 -48.27 -48.95
CA ALA A 52 29.62 -48.26 -50.38
C ALA A 52 30.83 -47.89 -51.27
N GLU A 53 31.54 -46.82 -50.92
CA GLU A 53 32.75 -46.36 -51.60
C GLU A 53 33.84 -47.48 -51.57
N THR A 54 34.05 -48.07 -50.41
CA THR A 54 35.06 -49.18 -50.27
C THR A 54 34.72 -50.34 -51.14
N VAL A 55 33.47 -50.76 -51.16
CA VAL A 55 33.02 -51.92 -51.99
C VAL A 55 33.05 -51.57 -53.46
N SER A 56 32.53 -50.41 -53.86
CA SER A 56 32.54 -49.94 -55.24
C SER A 56 33.95 -49.92 -55.82
N ASN A 57 34.90 -49.34 -55.08
CA ASN A 57 36.31 -49.29 -55.50
C ASN A 57 37.00 -50.66 -55.56
N SER A 58 36.49 -51.70 -54.91
CA SER A 58 37.00 -53.07 -54.98
C SER A 58 36.54 -53.83 -56.24
N LEU A 59 35.49 -53.39 -56.90
CA LEU A 59 34.88 -54.03 -58.05
C LEU A 59 35.53 -53.60 -59.37
N ASN A 60 35.61 -54.53 -60.29
CA ASN A 60 36.09 -54.26 -61.65
C ASN A 60 34.90 -53.89 -62.56
N GLY A 61 34.66 -52.56 -62.80
CA GLY A 61 33.50 -52.07 -63.57
C GLY A 61 33.45 -52.57 -64.99
N THR A 62 34.60 -52.88 -65.63
CA THR A 62 34.58 -53.44 -66.98
C THR A 62 33.97 -54.86 -66.96
N ARG A 63 34.22 -55.68 -65.92
CA ARG A 63 33.59 -56.99 -65.76
C ARG A 63 32.12 -56.86 -65.33
N VAL A 64 31.78 -55.89 -64.53
CA VAL A 64 30.40 -55.54 -64.17
C VAL A 64 29.59 -55.18 -65.39
N LYS A 65 30.14 -54.35 -66.29
CA LYS A 65 29.51 -54.02 -67.59
C LYS A 65 29.12 -55.22 -68.40
N LEU A 66 29.99 -56.19 -68.50
CA LEU A 66 29.69 -57.44 -69.24
C LEU A 66 28.51 -58.22 -68.64
N LEU A 67 28.38 -58.23 -67.33
CA LEU A 67 27.21 -58.82 -66.64
C LEU A 67 25.94 -58.02 -66.94
N ILE A 68 26.00 -56.67 -66.95
CA ILE A 68 24.86 -55.80 -67.25
C ILE A 68 24.40 -56.05 -68.72
N ASP A 69 25.32 -56.03 -69.65
CA ASP A 69 25.01 -56.24 -71.05
C ASP A 69 24.35 -57.61 -71.28
N ALA A 70 24.80 -58.66 -70.56
CA ALA A 70 24.20 -59.97 -70.63
C ALA A 70 22.83 -60.08 -69.94
N ALA A 71 22.61 -59.34 -68.83
CA ALA A 71 21.32 -59.27 -68.15
C ALA A 71 20.26 -58.56 -68.97
N GLN A 72 20.67 -57.60 -69.83
CA GLN A 72 19.81 -56.84 -70.74
C GLN A 72 19.53 -57.55 -72.08
N ASP A 73 20.15 -58.75 -72.32
CA ASP A 73 19.85 -59.51 -73.50
C ASP A 73 18.38 -59.97 -73.56
N PRO A 74 17.62 -59.63 -74.61
CA PRO A 74 16.19 -59.98 -74.67
C PRO A 74 15.87 -61.45 -74.50
N GLY A 75 16.83 -62.36 -74.89
CA GLY A 75 16.68 -63.79 -74.69
C GLY A 75 16.77 -64.24 -73.25
N TYR A 76 17.47 -63.46 -72.40
CA TYR A 76 17.72 -63.81 -71.00
C TYR A 76 16.44 -63.63 -70.11
N GLN A 77 15.59 -62.69 -70.37
CA GLN A 77 14.39 -62.46 -69.57
C GLN A 77 13.39 -63.62 -69.58
N ALA A 78 13.36 -64.42 -70.68
CA ALA A 78 12.59 -65.68 -70.71
C ALA A 78 13.22 -66.77 -69.81
N ILE A 79 14.54 -66.82 -69.75
CA ILE A 79 15.29 -67.77 -68.89
C ILE A 79 15.03 -67.39 -67.42
N LEU A 80 15.15 -66.12 -67.06
CA LEU A 80 14.91 -65.62 -65.71
C LEU A 80 13.49 -65.90 -65.24
N THR A 81 12.49 -65.61 -66.07
CA THR A 81 11.08 -65.85 -65.74
C THR A 81 10.84 -67.35 -65.48
N LYS A 82 11.34 -68.23 -66.34
CA LYS A 82 11.21 -69.65 -66.17
C LYS A 82 11.92 -70.14 -64.93
N ALA A 83 13.18 -69.72 -64.66
CA ALA A 83 13.94 -70.09 -63.49
C ALA A 83 13.23 -69.74 -62.19
N ARG A 84 12.58 -68.57 -62.11
CA ARG A 84 11.82 -68.13 -60.97
C ARG A 84 10.49 -68.88 -60.78
N GLU A 85 9.81 -69.21 -61.86
CA GLU A 85 8.57 -70.02 -61.82
C GLU A 85 8.88 -71.45 -61.33
N GLU A 86 9.97 -72.04 -61.84
CA GLU A 86 10.43 -73.44 -61.49
C GLU A 86 11.24 -73.45 -60.19
N GLN A 87 11.60 -72.34 -59.61
CA GLN A 87 12.49 -72.21 -58.46
C GLN A 87 13.81 -72.98 -58.67
N ASN A 88 14.30 -72.96 -59.90
CA ASN A 88 15.55 -73.64 -60.32
C ASN A 88 16.46 -72.67 -61.07
N ALA A 89 17.62 -72.37 -60.53
CA ALA A 89 18.58 -71.43 -61.07
C ALA A 89 19.51 -72.08 -62.17
N GLU A 90 19.38 -73.36 -62.49
CA GLU A 90 20.23 -74.05 -63.41
C GLU A 90 20.30 -73.39 -64.79
N GLY A 91 19.14 -72.90 -65.30
CA GLY A 91 19.09 -72.21 -66.56
C GLY A 91 19.80 -70.82 -66.56
N ILE A 92 19.88 -70.17 -65.40
CA ILE A 92 20.63 -68.89 -65.23
C ILE A 92 22.13 -69.21 -65.19
N ILE A 93 22.51 -70.24 -64.46
CA ILE A 93 23.90 -70.70 -64.37
C ILE A 93 24.44 -71.13 -65.72
N ASP A 94 23.70 -71.95 -66.48
CA ASP A 94 24.06 -72.39 -67.81
C ASP A 94 24.21 -71.18 -68.77
N TYR A 95 23.33 -70.19 -68.69
CA TYR A 95 23.42 -68.97 -69.51
C TYR A 95 24.66 -68.14 -69.15
N LEU A 96 25.00 -67.97 -67.87
CA LEU A 96 26.19 -67.25 -67.43
C LEU A 96 27.47 -68.01 -67.83
N ASP A 97 27.48 -69.39 -67.81
CA ASP A 97 28.61 -70.20 -68.26
C ASP A 97 28.78 -70.11 -69.78
N GLU A 98 27.72 -70.22 -70.57
CA GLU A 98 27.77 -70.06 -72.03
C GLU A 98 28.36 -68.70 -72.43
N LYS A 99 27.98 -67.65 -71.73
CA LYS A 99 28.54 -66.29 -71.91
C LYS A 99 29.93 -66.11 -71.29
N ARG A 100 30.47 -67.11 -70.58
CA ARG A 100 31.75 -67.11 -69.82
C ARG A 100 31.77 -66.03 -68.72
N LEU A 101 30.63 -65.78 -68.12
CA LEU A 101 30.46 -64.79 -67.05
C LEU A 101 30.19 -65.39 -65.69
N LEU A 102 29.96 -66.70 -65.58
CA LEU A 102 29.65 -67.37 -64.33
C LEU A 102 30.72 -67.12 -63.26
N LEU A 103 32.03 -67.36 -63.59
CA LEU A 103 33.11 -67.07 -62.65
C LEU A 103 33.21 -65.61 -62.25
N THR A 104 32.82 -64.68 -63.13
CA THR A 104 32.81 -63.26 -62.83
C THR A 104 31.70 -62.95 -61.86
N TYR A 105 30.50 -63.50 -62.07
CA TYR A 105 29.37 -63.39 -61.18
C TYR A 105 29.72 -63.92 -59.76
N ASP A 106 30.21 -65.14 -59.67
CA ASP A 106 30.57 -65.81 -58.42
C ASP A 106 31.64 -65.05 -57.66
N ASN A 107 32.67 -64.55 -58.30
CA ASN A 107 33.72 -63.75 -57.64
C ASN A 107 33.19 -62.45 -57.06
N ILE A 108 32.33 -61.75 -57.79
CA ILE A 108 31.75 -60.51 -57.31
C ILE A 108 30.77 -60.83 -56.18
N ASN A 109 29.90 -61.82 -56.33
CA ASN A 109 28.96 -62.24 -55.30
C ASN A 109 29.70 -62.67 -54.01
N GLU A 110 30.77 -63.46 -54.10
CA GLU A 110 31.59 -63.81 -52.94
C GLU A 110 32.23 -62.56 -52.31
N THR A 111 32.66 -61.60 -53.10
CA THR A 111 33.19 -60.30 -52.61
C THR A 111 32.13 -59.55 -51.85
N LEU A 112 30.93 -59.44 -52.36
CA LEU A 112 29.84 -58.75 -51.68
C LEU A 112 29.47 -59.46 -50.37
N VAL A 113 29.33 -60.77 -50.38
CA VAL A 113 29.10 -61.59 -49.17
C VAL A 113 30.16 -61.35 -48.10
N GLN A 114 31.45 -61.37 -48.50
CA GLN A 114 32.53 -61.08 -47.56
C GLN A 114 32.44 -59.70 -46.94
N TYR A 115 32.18 -58.66 -47.74
CA TYR A 115 32.02 -57.29 -47.22
C TYR A 115 30.80 -57.18 -46.30
N THR A 116 29.67 -57.82 -46.65
CA THR A 116 28.46 -57.80 -45.80
C THR A 116 28.79 -58.39 -44.43
N GLN A 117 29.55 -59.54 -44.38
CA GLN A 117 29.91 -60.14 -43.10
C GLN A 117 30.98 -59.38 -42.31
N TYR A 118 32.01 -58.81 -42.98
CA TYR A 118 33.09 -58.06 -42.33
C TYR A 118 32.66 -56.68 -41.83
N MET A 119 31.75 -56.02 -42.54
CA MET A 119 31.31 -54.67 -42.19
C MET A 119 30.06 -54.70 -41.32
N GLU A 120 29.51 -55.87 -41.02
CA GLU A 120 28.30 -56.07 -40.20
C GLU A 120 27.11 -55.24 -40.69
N VAL A 121 26.92 -55.11 -42.01
CA VAL A 121 25.79 -54.43 -42.65
C VAL A 121 24.69 -55.41 -42.99
N GLU A 122 23.47 -54.96 -43.21
CA GLU A 122 22.30 -55.78 -43.48
C GLU A 122 22.42 -56.40 -44.89
N PHE A 123 22.59 -55.51 -45.91
CA PHE A 123 22.66 -55.88 -47.29
C PHE A 123 23.75 -55.11 -48.04
N ILE A 124 24.47 -55.79 -48.96
CA ILE A 124 25.30 -55.19 -50.00
C ILE A 124 24.95 -55.87 -51.32
N TYR A 125 24.56 -55.06 -52.28
CA TYR A 125 24.15 -55.57 -53.59
C TYR A 125 24.65 -54.69 -54.73
N LEU A 126 24.68 -55.27 -55.95
CA LEU A 126 25.08 -54.57 -57.15
C LEU A 126 23.88 -54.42 -58.09
N GLN A 127 23.58 -53.22 -58.49
CA GLN A 127 22.47 -52.95 -59.41
C GLN A 127 22.82 -51.89 -60.45
N TYR A 128 22.04 -51.91 -61.55
CA TYR A 128 22.09 -50.93 -62.63
C TYR A 128 20.85 -50.12 -62.61
N ILE A 129 20.98 -48.79 -62.73
CA ILE A 129 19.85 -47.84 -62.79
C ILE A 129 19.52 -47.59 -64.24
N GLY A 130 18.45 -48.22 -64.74
CA GLY A 130 17.88 -48.00 -66.04
C GLY A 130 16.88 -46.83 -66.10
N ASP A 131 16.28 -46.67 -67.27
CA ASP A 131 15.26 -45.61 -67.45
C ASP A 131 13.92 -46.03 -66.81
N GLY A 132 13.68 -45.54 -65.61
CA GLY A 132 12.51 -45.84 -64.80
C GLY A 132 12.56 -47.16 -63.99
N TYR A 133 13.70 -47.87 -63.94
CA TYR A 133 13.82 -49.11 -63.19
C TYR A 133 15.22 -49.33 -62.63
N PHE A 134 15.29 -50.12 -61.54
CA PHE A 134 16.51 -50.78 -61.08
C PHE A 134 16.62 -52.19 -61.79
N CYS A 135 17.81 -52.56 -62.19
CA CYS A 135 18.09 -53.89 -62.58
C CYS A 135 19.12 -54.50 -61.63
N ARG A 136 18.72 -55.51 -60.85
CA ARG A 136 19.64 -56.22 -59.98
C ARG A 136 20.61 -57.02 -60.76
N ILE A 137 21.89 -56.81 -60.48
CA ILE A 137 22.98 -57.58 -61.14
C ILE A 137 23.48 -58.67 -60.23
N ILE A 138 23.70 -58.33 -58.96
CA ILE A 138 24.06 -59.30 -57.96
C ILE A 138 23.45 -58.91 -56.63
N ASP A 139 22.65 -59.77 -56.08
CA ASP A 139 22.11 -59.64 -54.72
C ASP A 139 22.38 -60.93 -54.00
N PRO A 140 23.33 -60.94 -53.04
CA PRO A 140 23.75 -62.15 -52.39
C PRO A 140 22.63 -62.93 -51.70
N ASP A 141 21.59 -62.22 -51.21
CA ASP A 141 20.49 -62.85 -50.51
C ASP A 141 19.55 -63.65 -51.42
N ASP A 142 19.25 -63.11 -52.62
CA ASP A 142 18.42 -63.76 -53.60
C ASP A 142 19.25 -64.66 -54.53
N GLY A 143 20.59 -64.56 -54.50
CA GLY A 143 21.55 -65.36 -55.32
C GLY A 143 21.29 -65.14 -56.78
N TYR A 144 21.40 -66.23 -57.58
CA TYR A 144 21.23 -66.21 -59.04
C TYR A 144 19.82 -65.72 -59.48
N PHE A 145 18.81 -65.83 -58.65
CA PHE A 145 17.45 -65.36 -58.94
C PHE A 145 17.30 -63.82 -59.01
N SER A 146 18.26 -63.11 -58.48
CA SER A 146 18.33 -61.66 -58.57
C SER A 146 18.87 -61.16 -59.89
N TYR A 147 19.70 -61.92 -60.55
CA TYR A 147 20.40 -61.49 -61.75
C TYR A 147 19.47 -61.15 -62.90
N GLY A 148 19.50 -59.86 -63.28
CA GLY A 148 18.63 -59.28 -64.33
C GLY A 148 17.20 -58.98 -63.90
N LEU A 149 16.87 -59.17 -62.60
CA LEU A 149 15.57 -58.82 -62.09
C LEU A 149 15.41 -57.31 -62.09
N THR A 150 14.24 -56.82 -62.60
CA THR A 150 13.96 -55.42 -62.69
C THR A 150 12.84 -55.04 -61.74
N ASP A 151 13.08 -53.98 -60.94
CA ASP A 151 12.09 -53.36 -60.09
C ASP A 151 11.85 -51.91 -60.52
N ALA A 152 10.63 -51.41 -60.40
CA ALA A 152 10.34 -50.00 -60.77
C ALA A 152 11.07 -49.05 -59.83
N LEU A 153 11.63 -47.99 -60.35
CA LEU A 153 12.17 -46.89 -59.55
C LEU A 153 11.01 -46.20 -58.85
N ASP A 154 11.08 -46.11 -57.55
CA ASP A 154 10.06 -45.45 -56.75
C ASP A 154 10.65 -44.44 -55.75
N GLY A 155 9.78 -43.67 -55.12
CA GLY A 155 10.13 -42.73 -54.06
C GLY A 155 11.26 -41.76 -54.40
N PRO A 156 12.26 -41.58 -53.56
CA PRO A 156 13.34 -40.61 -53.73
C PRO A 156 14.28 -40.95 -54.91
N TYR A 157 14.24 -42.21 -55.43
CA TYR A 157 15.15 -42.68 -56.43
C TYR A 157 14.73 -42.34 -57.88
N ILE A 158 13.50 -41.93 -58.10
CA ILE A 158 12.96 -41.58 -59.43
C ILE A 158 13.80 -40.48 -60.13
N GLN A 159 14.36 -39.57 -59.36
CA GLN A 159 15.18 -38.48 -59.89
C GLN A 159 16.51 -38.93 -60.49
N TYR A 160 16.95 -40.16 -60.20
CA TYR A 160 18.20 -40.76 -60.66
C TYR A 160 17.99 -41.68 -61.87
N SER A 161 16.80 -41.71 -62.45
CA SER A 161 16.47 -42.56 -63.61
C SER A 161 17.50 -42.43 -64.73
N GLY A 162 18.04 -43.58 -65.18
CA GLY A 162 19.05 -43.64 -66.21
C GLY A 162 20.45 -43.17 -65.82
N GLN A 163 20.69 -42.91 -64.53
CA GLN A 163 21.95 -42.36 -64.05
C GLN A 163 22.54 -43.26 -62.97
N ASN A 164 23.69 -43.88 -63.26
CA ASN A 164 24.47 -44.69 -62.32
C ASN A 164 25.49 -43.79 -61.58
N ILE A 165 24.96 -42.88 -60.71
CA ILE A 165 25.76 -41.91 -59.96
C ILE A 165 25.61 -42.15 -58.48
N GLU A 166 26.43 -41.47 -57.70
CA GLU A 166 26.33 -41.44 -56.24
C GLU A 166 24.94 -40.97 -55.81
N ILE A 167 24.30 -41.74 -54.92
CA ILE A 167 23.07 -41.38 -54.25
C ILE A 167 23.36 -41.32 -52.76
N PRO A 168 23.31 -40.10 -52.18
CA PRO A 168 23.64 -39.93 -50.76
C PRO A 168 22.81 -40.81 -49.83
N ALA A 169 23.36 -41.14 -48.70
CA ALA A 169 22.73 -42.00 -47.72
C ALA A 169 21.38 -41.42 -47.25
N THR A 170 20.34 -42.22 -47.34
CA THR A 170 18.97 -41.88 -46.95
C THR A 170 18.45 -42.92 -45.94
N ILE A 171 17.79 -42.40 -44.88
CA ILE A 171 17.16 -43.23 -43.85
C ILE A 171 15.70 -43.45 -44.23
N SER A 172 15.29 -44.68 -44.42
CA SER A 172 13.93 -45.04 -44.81
C SER A 172 13.42 -46.27 -44.06
N GLN A 173 12.08 -46.30 -43.87
CA GLN A 173 11.42 -47.49 -43.32
C GLN A 173 11.04 -48.41 -44.47
N THR A 174 11.59 -49.61 -44.46
CA THR A 174 11.33 -50.66 -45.47
C THR A 174 10.61 -51.86 -44.87
N SER A 175 10.34 -52.93 -45.68
CA SER A 175 9.85 -54.23 -45.18
C SER A 175 10.84 -54.91 -44.23
N ASP A 176 12.10 -54.63 -44.43
CA ASP A 176 13.21 -55.27 -43.69
C ASP A 176 13.66 -54.44 -42.48
N GLY A 177 12.93 -53.35 -42.17
CA GLY A 177 13.16 -52.51 -41.01
C GLY A 177 13.52 -51.06 -41.35
N LEU A 178 14.13 -50.37 -40.38
CA LEU A 178 14.68 -49.05 -40.61
C LEU A 178 16.09 -49.17 -41.14
N LEU A 179 16.28 -48.81 -42.42
CA LEU A 179 17.55 -48.91 -43.11
C LEU A 179 18.11 -47.53 -43.46
N CYS A 180 19.43 -47.42 -43.37
CA CYS A 180 20.19 -46.34 -43.99
C CYS A 180 20.77 -46.87 -45.30
N THR A 181 20.24 -46.42 -46.42
CA THR A 181 20.57 -46.88 -47.79
C THR A 181 21.37 -45.82 -48.51
N CYS A 182 22.48 -46.19 -49.14
CA CYS A 182 23.23 -45.35 -50.06
C CYS A 182 23.63 -46.16 -51.32
N PHE A 183 23.92 -45.42 -52.39
CA PHE A 183 24.42 -46.04 -53.63
C PHE A 183 25.68 -45.33 -54.11
N GLU A 184 26.70 -46.09 -54.41
CA GLU A 184 28.00 -45.64 -54.91
C GLU A 184 28.29 -46.17 -56.29
N PRO A 185 28.68 -45.33 -57.26
CA PRO A 185 28.91 -45.76 -58.64
C PRO A 185 30.14 -46.62 -58.77
N VAL A 186 30.03 -47.66 -59.63
CA VAL A 186 31.12 -48.49 -60.08
C VAL A 186 31.57 -48.02 -61.47
N TYR A 187 32.87 -47.73 -61.59
CA TYR A 187 33.43 -47.17 -62.83
C TYR A 187 34.15 -48.23 -63.65
N ASP A 188 33.99 -48.16 -64.96
CA ASP A 188 34.77 -48.94 -65.89
C ASP A 188 36.20 -48.37 -66.06
N SER A 189 37.05 -49.06 -66.90
CA SER A 189 38.43 -48.64 -67.17
C SER A 189 38.55 -47.28 -67.89
N GLU A 190 37.45 -46.75 -68.43
CA GLU A 190 37.38 -45.43 -69.11
C GLU A 190 36.83 -44.32 -68.15
N GLY A 191 36.51 -44.69 -66.89
CA GLY A 191 35.95 -43.74 -65.90
C GLY A 191 34.47 -43.51 -66.10
N THR A 192 33.76 -44.39 -66.84
CA THR A 192 32.30 -44.24 -67.02
C THR A 192 31.58 -45.06 -65.93
N PRO A 193 30.60 -44.47 -65.22
CA PRO A 193 29.84 -45.22 -64.24
C PRO A 193 28.91 -46.22 -64.93
N VAL A 194 29.03 -47.49 -64.58
CA VAL A 194 28.33 -48.62 -65.24
C VAL A 194 27.23 -49.22 -64.38
N ALA A 195 27.38 -49.16 -63.05
CA ALA A 195 26.45 -49.69 -62.08
C ALA A 195 26.56 -48.91 -60.79
N VAL A 196 25.75 -49.26 -59.79
CA VAL A 196 25.88 -48.77 -58.45
C VAL A 196 25.91 -49.92 -57.44
N VAL A 197 26.74 -49.79 -56.39
CA VAL A 197 26.71 -50.65 -55.22
C VAL A 197 25.72 -50.05 -54.24
N GLY A 198 24.69 -50.78 -53.87
CA GLY A 198 23.79 -50.45 -52.81
C GLY A 198 24.25 -51.03 -51.48
N VAL A 199 24.25 -50.25 -50.44
CA VAL A 199 24.56 -50.68 -49.09
C VAL A 199 23.44 -50.30 -48.15
N ASP A 200 22.89 -51.23 -47.44
CA ASP A 200 21.85 -51.09 -46.46
C ASP A 200 22.36 -51.37 -45.07
N VAL A 201 22.40 -50.36 -44.21
CA VAL A 201 22.80 -50.48 -42.80
C VAL A 201 21.58 -50.50 -41.91
N SER A 202 21.39 -51.55 -41.13
CA SER A 202 20.25 -51.67 -40.22
C SER A 202 20.36 -50.72 -39.05
N MET A 203 19.33 -49.92 -38.88
CA MET A 203 19.21 -48.96 -37.76
C MET A 203 18.28 -49.47 -36.64
N GLU A 204 17.71 -50.68 -36.75
CA GLU A 204 16.67 -51.16 -35.82
C GLU A 204 17.20 -51.33 -34.38
N MET A 205 18.37 -51.90 -34.20
CA MET A 205 18.98 -52.06 -32.88
C MET A 205 19.23 -50.71 -32.21
N LEU A 206 19.64 -49.75 -33.02
CA LEU A 206 19.92 -48.41 -32.55
C LEU A 206 18.64 -47.66 -32.16
N TYR A 207 17.61 -47.78 -32.98
CA TYR A 207 16.30 -47.16 -32.67
C TYR A 207 15.75 -47.69 -31.33
N ARG A 208 15.90 -49.00 -31.03
CA ARG A 208 15.56 -49.58 -29.72
C ARG A 208 16.42 -48.99 -28.59
N LYS A 209 17.72 -48.81 -28.78
CA LYS A 209 18.63 -48.18 -27.79
C LYS A 209 18.28 -46.72 -27.56
N HIS A 210 17.97 -45.96 -28.63
CA HIS A 210 17.53 -44.58 -28.53
C HIS A 210 16.24 -44.43 -27.72
N LYS A 211 15.25 -45.30 -27.96
CA LYS A 211 14.00 -45.30 -27.20
C LYS A 211 14.26 -45.64 -25.72
N GLN A 212 15.12 -46.60 -25.44
CA GLN A 212 15.49 -46.96 -24.07
C GLN A 212 16.25 -45.81 -23.38
N PHE A 213 17.19 -45.16 -24.08
CA PHE A 213 17.91 -43.98 -23.58
C PHE A 213 16.94 -42.83 -23.28
N ALA A 214 16.01 -42.51 -24.16
CA ALA A 214 15.02 -41.49 -23.96
C ALA A 214 14.16 -41.75 -22.71
N VAL A 215 13.68 -42.99 -22.53
CA VAL A 215 12.88 -43.38 -21.37
C VAL A 215 13.69 -43.29 -20.07
N THR A 216 14.93 -43.82 -20.05
CA THR A 216 15.78 -43.75 -18.84
C THR A 216 16.19 -42.33 -18.48
N SER A 217 16.48 -41.50 -19.48
CA SER A 217 16.78 -40.05 -19.29
C SER A 217 15.58 -39.30 -18.76
N LEU A 218 14.38 -39.55 -19.29
CA LEU A 218 13.14 -38.97 -18.79
C LEU A 218 12.87 -39.34 -17.33
N LEU A 219 13.00 -40.61 -16.97
CA LEU A 219 12.78 -41.07 -15.60
C LEU A 219 13.81 -40.49 -14.62
N SER A 220 15.10 -40.45 -15.01
CA SER A 220 16.15 -39.85 -14.18
C SER A 220 15.94 -38.35 -13.97
N ALA A 221 15.53 -37.61 -15.01
CA ALA A 221 15.24 -36.19 -14.91
C ALA A 221 13.99 -35.91 -14.06
N LEU A 222 12.94 -36.72 -14.18
CA LEU A 222 11.77 -36.63 -13.32
C LEU A 222 12.12 -36.87 -11.84
N LEU A 223 12.99 -37.83 -11.56
CA LEU A 223 13.48 -38.11 -10.21
C LEU A 223 14.26 -36.90 -9.64
N LEU A 224 15.19 -36.36 -10.43
CA LEU A 224 15.96 -35.17 -10.04
C LEU A 224 15.06 -33.95 -9.84
N ALA A 225 14.11 -33.75 -10.74
CA ALA A 225 13.13 -32.67 -10.61
C ALA A 225 12.28 -32.79 -9.32
N ALA A 226 11.86 -34.01 -8.98
CA ALA A 226 11.13 -34.27 -7.74
C ALA A 226 12.00 -33.98 -6.50
N LEU A 227 13.24 -34.44 -6.48
CA LEU A 227 14.18 -34.19 -5.37
C LEU A 227 14.49 -32.70 -5.22
N ALA A 228 14.75 -31.99 -6.32
CA ALA A 228 14.99 -30.56 -6.32
C ALA A 228 13.76 -29.77 -5.84
N SER A 229 12.57 -30.20 -6.27
CA SER A 229 11.30 -29.57 -5.80
C SER A 229 11.09 -29.78 -4.30
N ILE A 230 11.32 -30.97 -3.78
CA ILE A 230 11.22 -31.26 -2.34
C ILE A 230 12.23 -30.42 -1.55
N ALA A 231 13.49 -30.36 -2.00
CA ALA A 231 14.53 -29.57 -1.36
C ALA A 231 14.17 -28.04 -1.39
N GLY A 232 13.70 -27.54 -2.52
CA GLY A 232 13.28 -26.16 -2.69
C GLY A 232 12.09 -25.78 -1.79
N VAL A 233 11.08 -26.64 -1.73
CA VAL A 233 9.92 -26.46 -0.83
C VAL A 233 10.37 -26.46 0.64
N PHE A 234 11.23 -27.40 1.02
CA PHE A 234 11.75 -27.47 2.39
C PHE A 234 12.55 -26.22 2.77
N PHE A 235 13.46 -25.79 1.91
CA PHE A 235 14.26 -24.57 2.11
C PHE A 235 13.38 -23.33 2.24
N MET A 236 12.45 -23.15 1.30
CA MET A 236 11.53 -22.01 1.28
C MET A 236 10.60 -22.00 2.50
N SER A 237 10.10 -23.18 2.89
CA SER A 237 9.25 -23.31 4.08
C SER A 237 9.98 -22.89 5.34
N ARG A 238 11.25 -23.33 5.51
CA ARG A 238 12.03 -23.08 6.71
C ARG A 238 12.53 -21.64 6.80
N ASN A 239 13.06 -21.09 5.70
CA ASN A 239 13.79 -19.82 5.73
C ASN A 239 12.90 -18.60 5.41
N VAL A 240 11.78 -18.79 4.70
CA VAL A 240 10.94 -17.66 4.28
C VAL A 240 9.54 -17.76 4.87
N THR A 241 8.85 -18.89 4.61
CA THR A 241 7.41 -18.96 4.92
C THR A 241 7.14 -18.94 6.43
N LYS A 242 7.82 -19.78 7.20
CA LYS A 242 7.61 -19.89 8.65
C LYS A 242 7.96 -18.60 9.41
N PRO A 243 9.10 -17.93 9.17
CA PRO A 243 9.39 -16.64 9.79
C PRO A 243 8.33 -15.59 9.52
N ILE A 244 7.90 -15.43 8.26
CA ILE A 244 6.86 -14.45 7.88
C ILE A 244 5.52 -14.78 8.54
N GLU A 245 5.12 -16.05 8.59
CA GLU A 245 3.89 -16.46 9.29
C GLU A 245 3.94 -16.17 10.79
N GLN A 246 5.10 -16.38 11.43
CA GLN A 246 5.31 -16.04 12.83
C GLN A 246 5.21 -14.54 13.07
N LEU A 247 5.90 -13.74 12.25
CA LEU A 247 5.80 -12.27 12.29
C LEU A 247 4.35 -11.81 12.17
N CYS A 248 3.64 -12.27 11.14
CA CYS A 248 2.23 -11.90 10.93
C CYS A 248 1.34 -12.30 12.11
N ARG A 249 1.59 -13.45 12.73
CA ARG A 249 0.79 -13.93 13.85
C ARG A 249 1.03 -13.10 15.11
N GLU A 250 2.28 -12.80 15.43
CA GLU A 250 2.62 -12.03 16.63
C GLU A 250 2.19 -10.55 16.49
N THR A 251 2.44 -9.93 15.33
CA THR A 251 1.95 -8.57 15.05
C THR A 251 0.41 -8.49 15.13
N ARG A 252 -0.32 -9.54 14.70
CA ARG A 252 -1.78 -9.60 14.91
C ARG A 252 -2.18 -9.69 16.37
N LYS A 253 -1.40 -10.36 17.23
CA LYS A 253 -1.67 -10.39 18.66
C LYS A 253 -1.51 -9.00 19.26
N PHE A 254 -0.46 -8.28 18.87
CA PHE A 254 -0.23 -6.90 19.28
C PHE A 254 -1.40 -6.00 18.85
N THR A 255 -1.78 -5.99 17.56
CA THR A 255 -2.84 -5.12 17.03
C THR A 255 -4.25 -5.43 17.56
N ASN A 256 -4.53 -6.70 17.90
CA ASN A 256 -5.84 -7.12 18.42
C ASN A 256 -5.96 -7.03 19.94
N LYS A 257 -4.89 -6.63 20.64
CA LYS A 257 -4.93 -6.49 22.09
C LYS A 257 -5.92 -5.39 22.50
N LYS A 258 -6.83 -5.72 23.40
CA LYS A 258 -7.73 -4.76 24.04
C LYS A 258 -7.15 -4.36 25.39
N GLY A 259 -7.00 -3.06 25.62
CA GLY A 259 -6.50 -2.54 26.89
C GLY A 259 -5.14 -1.87 26.80
N HIS A 260 -4.42 -1.84 27.91
CA HIS A 260 -3.16 -1.13 28.02
C HIS A 260 -2.02 -1.92 27.37
N TYR A 261 -1.21 -1.23 26.55
CA TYR A 261 -0.01 -1.78 25.92
C TYR A 261 1.19 -1.57 26.81
N THR A 262 2.06 -2.59 26.90
CA THR A 262 3.29 -2.56 27.67
C THR A 262 4.45 -3.07 26.82
N LEU A 263 5.69 -2.80 27.22
CA LEU A 263 6.88 -3.31 26.53
C LEU A 263 6.95 -4.85 26.46
N LYS A 264 6.20 -5.57 27.32
CA LYS A 264 6.08 -7.03 27.26
C LYS A 264 5.20 -7.53 26.12
N ASP A 265 4.44 -6.65 25.50
CA ASP A 265 3.54 -6.97 24.40
C ASP A 265 4.21 -6.82 23.03
N VAL A 266 5.38 -6.16 23.01
CA VAL A 266 6.21 -5.99 21.83
C VAL A 266 6.68 -7.36 21.36
N ILE A 267 6.64 -7.57 20.06
CA ILE A 267 7.06 -8.81 19.40
C ILE A 267 8.48 -9.20 19.86
N ASP A 268 8.64 -10.46 20.27
CA ASP A 268 9.94 -11.03 20.64
C ASP A 268 10.07 -12.42 20.02
N LEU A 269 10.72 -12.50 18.87
CA LEU A 269 10.97 -13.70 18.09
C LEU A 269 12.48 -13.89 17.90
N ASP A 270 12.89 -15.14 17.78
CA ASP A 270 14.27 -15.53 17.47
C ASP A 270 14.40 -15.69 15.95
N ILE A 271 14.59 -14.59 15.24
CA ILE A 271 14.78 -14.56 13.79
C ILE A 271 16.17 -14.01 13.50
N HIS A 272 17.04 -14.87 12.99
CA HIS A 272 18.42 -14.57 12.60
C HIS A 272 18.67 -15.13 11.20
N SER A 273 18.05 -14.49 10.21
CA SER A 273 18.14 -14.91 8.81
C SER A 273 19.25 -14.21 8.03
N ASN A 274 19.81 -13.10 8.55
CA ASN A 274 20.76 -12.20 7.90
C ASN A 274 20.29 -11.75 6.50
N ASP A 275 18.99 -11.48 6.36
CA ASP A 275 18.33 -11.03 5.13
C ASP A 275 17.21 -10.02 5.45
N GLU A 276 16.45 -9.63 4.43
CA GLU A 276 15.36 -8.65 4.54
C GLU A 276 14.24 -9.07 5.51
N ILE A 277 14.17 -10.34 5.90
CA ILE A 277 13.19 -10.84 6.88
C ILE A 277 13.59 -10.46 8.30
N GLU A 278 14.87 -10.50 8.61
CA GLU A 278 15.41 -10.00 9.89
C GLU A 278 15.27 -8.49 10.00
N ASP A 279 15.61 -7.75 8.93
CA ASP A 279 15.41 -6.29 8.87
C ASP A 279 13.94 -5.93 9.10
N LEU A 280 13.01 -6.65 8.46
CA LEU A 280 11.58 -6.45 8.64
C LEU A 280 11.12 -6.73 10.08
N TYR A 281 11.68 -7.76 10.71
CA TYR A 281 11.40 -8.07 12.12
C TYR A 281 11.86 -6.93 13.03
N ASP A 282 13.08 -6.42 12.85
CA ASP A 282 13.63 -5.35 13.66
C ASP A 282 12.85 -4.04 13.51
N GLU A 283 12.44 -3.71 12.28
CA GLU A 283 11.59 -2.55 12.01
C GLU A 283 10.20 -2.67 12.67
N ILE A 284 9.55 -3.85 12.58
CA ILE A 284 8.26 -4.08 13.24
C ILE A 284 8.41 -3.97 14.76
N LYS A 285 9.44 -4.60 15.33
CA LYS A 285 9.75 -4.54 16.77
C LYS A 285 9.98 -3.09 17.23
N GLY A 286 10.74 -2.33 16.45
CA GLY A 286 10.98 -0.92 16.67
C GLY A 286 9.72 -0.06 16.63
N LEU A 287 8.83 -0.32 15.67
CA LEU A 287 7.53 0.36 15.55
C LEU A 287 6.61 0.06 16.72
N GLU A 288 6.47 -1.21 17.11
CA GLU A 288 5.62 -1.61 18.24
C GLU A 288 6.12 -0.97 19.55
N LYS A 289 7.45 -0.92 19.76
CA LYS A 289 8.05 -0.24 20.92
C LYS A 289 7.72 1.25 20.94
N LYS A 290 7.87 1.95 19.82
CA LYS A 290 7.50 3.38 19.70
C LYS A 290 6.02 3.61 19.98
N ILE A 291 5.15 2.71 19.51
CA ILE A 291 3.71 2.80 19.76
C ILE A 291 3.42 2.71 21.26
N VAL A 292 4.03 1.76 21.97
CA VAL A 292 3.85 1.61 23.44
C VAL A 292 4.31 2.88 24.16
N GLU A 293 5.50 3.41 23.83
CA GLU A 293 6.04 4.63 24.42
C GLU A 293 5.14 5.84 24.16
N TYR A 294 4.60 5.94 22.94
CA TYR A 294 3.71 7.04 22.55
C TYR A 294 2.37 6.99 23.28
N LEU A 295 1.81 5.78 23.43
CA LEU A 295 0.56 5.58 24.20
C LEU A 295 0.73 5.92 25.68
N ASP A 296 1.84 5.51 26.30
CA ASP A 296 2.15 5.87 27.69
C ASP A 296 2.27 7.39 27.88
N HIS A 297 2.95 8.05 26.93
CA HIS A 297 3.04 9.52 26.93
C HIS A 297 1.67 10.18 26.79
N LEU A 298 0.82 9.70 25.87
CA LEU A 298 -0.54 10.23 25.69
C LEU A 298 -1.39 10.08 26.95
N VAL A 299 -1.31 8.94 27.64
CA VAL A 299 -2.05 8.72 28.90
C VAL A 299 -1.61 9.72 29.95
N LYS A 300 -0.30 9.97 30.10
CA LYS A 300 0.24 10.95 31.06
C LYS A 300 -0.24 12.37 30.75
N VAL A 301 -0.08 12.81 29.48
CA VAL A 301 -0.49 14.15 29.05
C VAL A 301 -2.00 14.36 29.21
N THR A 302 -2.79 13.33 28.87
CA THR A 302 -4.24 13.39 29.03
C THR A 302 -4.64 13.47 30.50
N GLY A 303 -4.00 12.68 31.36
CA GLY A 303 -4.22 12.71 32.79
C GLY A 303 -3.88 14.06 33.43
N GLU A 304 -2.76 14.67 33.06
CA GLU A 304 -2.38 16.03 33.50
C GLU A 304 -3.36 17.08 33.05
N LYS A 305 -3.80 17.01 31.77
CA LYS A 305 -4.80 17.94 31.23
C LYS A 305 -6.14 17.85 31.97
N GLU A 306 -6.63 16.67 32.25
CA GLU A 306 -7.89 16.48 33.00
C GLU A 306 -7.75 16.95 34.45
N ARG A 307 -6.59 16.73 35.08
CA ARG A 307 -6.32 17.25 36.43
C ARG A 307 -6.38 18.77 36.45
N VAL A 308 -5.64 19.44 35.54
CA VAL A 308 -5.63 20.90 35.45
C VAL A 308 -7.04 21.44 35.18
N ARG A 309 -7.80 20.79 34.31
CA ARG A 309 -9.20 21.19 34.02
C ARG A 309 -10.09 21.08 35.25
N THR A 310 -9.91 20.03 36.05
CA THR A 310 -10.67 19.85 37.30
C THR A 310 -10.33 20.93 38.32
N GLU A 311 -9.03 21.24 38.49
CA GLU A 311 -8.57 22.29 39.43
C GLU A 311 -9.11 23.67 38.99
N LEU A 312 -9.11 23.98 37.68
CA LEU A 312 -9.71 25.23 37.17
C LEU A 312 -11.22 25.27 37.33
N GLY A 313 -11.91 24.15 37.19
CA GLY A 313 -13.35 24.06 37.45
C GLY A 313 -13.72 24.40 38.90
N ILE A 314 -12.91 23.93 39.86
CA ILE A 314 -13.07 24.27 41.29
C ILE A 314 -12.83 25.79 41.51
N ALA A 315 -11.78 26.36 40.90
CA ALA A 315 -11.50 27.79 40.98
C ALA A 315 -12.64 28.63 40.41
N ALA A 316 -13.21 28.23 39.27
CA ALA A 316 -14.38 28.87 38.68
C ALA A 316 -15.62 28.83 39.62
N GLN A 317 -15.84 27.70 40.29
CA GLN A 317 -16.94 27.61 41.24
C GLN A 317 -16.74 28.54 42.44
N ILE A 318 -15.52 28.57 43.02
CA ILE A 318 -15.21 29.50 44.12
C ILE A 318 -15.44 30.96 43.69
N GLN A 319 -14.96 31.34 42.50
CA GLN A 319 -15.15 32.69 41.98
C GLN A 319 -16.65 33.03 41.78
N ASN A 320 -17.39 32.07 41.24
CA ASN A 320 -18.82 32.21 41.05
C ASN A 320 -19.59 32.38 42.38
N ASP A 321 -19.15 31.69 43.42
CA ASP A 321 -19.78 31.82 44.76
C ASP A 321 -19.47 33.16 45.46
N MET A 322 -18.40 33.85 45.00
CA MET A 322 -18.08 35.18 45.47
C MET A 322 -19.01 36.27 44.93
N LEU A 323 -19.66 36.04 43.78
CA LEU A 323 -20.56 37.00 43.14
C LEU A 323 -21.98 36.85 43.73
N PRO A 324 -22.69 37.97 44.01
CA PRO A 324 -24.09 37.92 44.44
C PRO A 324 -25.01 37.52 43.27
N ARG A 325 -25.54 36.29 43.30
CA ARG A 325 -26.33 35.70 42.18
C ARG A 325 -27.79 35.44 42.47
N LYS A 326 -28.23 35.68 43.70
CA LYS A 326 -29.64 35.48 44.05
C LYS A 326 -30.47 36.70 43.63
N PHE A 327 -31.45 36.50 42.78
CA PHE A 327 -32.39 37.52 42.34
C PHE A 327 -33.84 37.06 42.60
N PRO A 328 -34.77 37.93 43.03
CA PRO A 328 -34.51 39.37 43.33
C PRO A 328 -33.47 39.52 44.43
N ALA A 329 -32.58 40.54 44.27
CA ALA A 329 -31.45 40.79 45.16
C ALA A 329 -31.89 41.15 46.57
N PHE A 330 -32.94 41.91 46.69
CA PHE A 330 -33.57 42.39 47.94
C PHE A 330 -35.08 42.18 47.85
N PRO A 331 -35.62 40.97 48.15
CA PRO A 331 -37.03 40.63 47.92
C PRO A 331 -38.02 41.48 48.76
N ASP A 332 -37.55 41.98 49.89
CA ASP A 332 -38.36 42.78 50.83
C ASP A 332 -38.33 44.27 50.52
N ARG A 333 -37.62 44.72 49.46
CA ARG A 333 -37.50 46.13 49.06
C ARG A 333 -38.31 46.37 47.78
N THR A 334 -38.98 47.54 47.78
CA THR A 334 -39.82 48.01 46.65
C THR A 334 -39.29 49.27 45.99
N ASP A 335 -38.38 49.99 46.67
CA ASP A 335 -37.81 51.27 46.29
C ASP A 335 -36.75 51.19 45.15
N PHE A 336 -36.28 50.01 44.81
CA PHE A 336 -35.45 49.76 43.65
C PHE A 336 -35.58 48.29 43.17
N ASP A 337 -35.19 48.06 41.93
CA ASP A 337 -35.03 46.71 41.36
C ASP A 337 -33.66 46.62 40.71
N LEU A 338 -32.98 45.48 40.86
CA LEU A 338 -31.60 45.27 40.40
C LEU A 338 -31.40 43.86 39.83
N TYR A 339 -30.67 43.81 38.72
CA TYR A 339 -30.25 42.55 38.13
C TYR A 339 -28.82 42.66 37.58
N ALA A 340 -28.02 41.61 37.73
CA ALA A 340 -26.66 41.58 37.26
C ALA A 340 -26.28 40.20 36.70
N THR A 341 -25.36 40.15 35.74
CA THR A 341 -24.78 38.93 35.19
C THR A 341 -23.29 39.10 34.91
N MET A 342 -22.56 38.00 35.00
CA MET A 342 -21.18 37.93 34.57
C MET A 342 -20.98 36.60 33.85
N HIS A 343 -20.41 36.66 32.64
CA HIS A 343 -20.10 35.54 31.80
C HIS A 343 -18.60 35.54 31.45
N PRO A 344 -17.77 34.71 32.06
CA PRO A 344 -16.33 34.69 31.79
C PRO A 344 -16.03 34.16 30.40
N ALA A 345 -14.98 34.68 29.76
CA ALA A 345 -14.49 34.21 28.46
C ALA A 345 -13.68 32.93 28.55
N ARG A 346 -13.15 32.61 29.73
CA ARG A 346 -12.41 31.42 30.06
C ARG A 346 -13.05 30.71 31.26
N GLU A 347 -12.37 29.68 31.78
CA GLU A 347 -12.85 28.97 32.98
C GLU A 347 -13.04 29.91 34.18
N VAL A 348 -12.15 30.91 34.33
CA VAL A 348 -12.22 31.97 35.34
C VAL A 348 -12.02 33.35 34.71
N GLY A 349 -12.67 34.39 35.21
CA GLY A 349 -12.65 35.75 34.68
C GLY A 349 -11.95 36.76 35.58
N GLY A 350 -11.64 37.93 34.98
CA GLY A 350 -11.15 39.10 35.70
C GLY A 350 -12.26 40.02 36.21
N ASP A 351 -13.42 39.93 35.58
CA ASP A 351 -14.57 40.77 35.87
C ASP A 351 -15.25 40.43 37.19
N PHE A 352 -15.84 41.44 37.81
CA PHE A 352 -16.79 41.22 38.89
C PHE A 352 -17.80 42.37 39.00
N TYR A 353 -18.88 42.06 39.65
CA TYR A 353 -19.81 43.03 40.18
C TYR A 353 -20.08 42.75 41.66
N ASP A 354 -20.50 43.77 42.40
CA ASP A 354 -21.02 43.63 43.76
C ASP A 354 -22.13 44.65 44.04
N TYR A 355 -23.04 44.28 44.92
CA TYR A 355 -24.07 45.16 45.43
C TYR A 355 -24.43 44.72 46.84
N TYR A 356 -24.62 45.68 47.71
CA TYR A 356 -25.05 45.43 49.08
C TYR A 356 -25.57 46.73 49.72
N LEU A 357 -26.44 46.61 50.71
CA LEU A 357 -26.83 47.68 51.55
C LEU A 357 -25.74 47.96 52.59
N LEU A 358 -25.30 49.25 52.67
CA LEU A 358 -24.35 49.67 53.69
C LEU A 358 -25.11 49.91 55.01
N ASP A 359 -26.34 50.48 54.88
CA ASP A 359 -27.35 50.60 55.89
C ASP A 359 -28.74 50.59 55.21
N ASP A 360 -29.82 50.92 55.91
CA ASP A 360 -31.19 50.87 55.38
C ASP A 360 -31.45 51.85 54.25
N ASP A 361 -30.61 52.92 54.07
CA ASP A 361 -30.79 53.98 53.09
C ASP A 361 -29.70 54.05 52.02
N HIS A 362 -28.61 53.34 52.16
CA HIS A 362 -27.50 53.46 51.23
C HIS A 362 -27.19 52.08 50.54
N LEU A 363 -27.44 52.04 49.22
CA LEU A 363 -27.11 50.93 48.35
C LEU A 363 -25.76 51.17 47.66
N VAL A 364 -24.83 50.29 47.86
CA VAL A 364 -23.52 50.26 47.16
C VAL A 364 -23.62 49.41 45.89
N LEU A 365 -23.11 49.95 44.79
CA LEU A 365 -22.99 49.29 43.51
C LEU A 365 -21.54 49.34 43.04
N ALA A 366 -20.98 48.22 42.63
CA ALA A 366 -19.64 48.13 42.05
C ALA A 366 -19.64 47.22 40.81
N ILE A 367 -18.93 47.66 39.79
CA ILE A 367 -18.57 46.84 38.65
C ILE A 367 -17.11 47.11 38.30
N ALA A 368 -16.37 46.07 37.93
CA ALA A 368 -14.95 46.19 37.69
C ALA A 368 -14.46 45.13 36.71
N ASP A 369 -13.41 45.47 35.98
CA ASP A 369 -12.66 44.60 35.08
C ASP A 369 -11.17 44.66 35.41
N VAL A 370 -10.57 43.50 35.60
CA VAL A 370 -9.14 43.32 35.90
C VAL A 370 -8.36 42.99 34.63
N SER A 371 -7.30 43.76 34.40
CA SER A 371 -6.41 43.53 33.26
C SER A 371 -5.88 42.12 33.18
N GLY A 372 -5.89 41.52 31.95
CA GLY A 372 -5.44 40.15 31.70
C GLY A 372 -6.55 39.13 31.89
N LYS A 373 -6.23 37.84 31.78
CA LYS A 373 -7.24 36.77 31.75
C LYS A 373 -6.73 35.51 32.50
N GLY A 374 -7.65 34.69 32.96
CA GLY A 374 -7.36 33.45 33.64
C GLY A 374 -7.01 33.61 35.11
N ILE A 375 -6.25 32.68 35.67
CA ILE A 375 -6.02 32.57 37.13
C ILE A 375 -5.45 33.85 37.77
N PRO A 376 -4.43 34.54 37.19
CA PRO A 376 -3.94 35.78 37.81
C PRO A 376 -4.99 36.86 37.93
N ALA A 377 -5.78 37.09 36.86
CA ALA A 377 -6.86 38.06 36.86
C ALA A 377 -7.96 37.70 37.89
N ALA A 378 -8.35 36.42 37.96
CA ALA A 378 -9.33 35.93 38.91
C ALA A 378 -8.90 36.13 40.38
N LEU A 379 -7.62 35.91 40.70
CA LEU A 379 -7.07 36.14 42.05
C LEU A 379 -7.06 37.65 42.37
N PHE A 380 -6.63 38.46 41.43
CA PHE A 380 -6.61 39.91 41.61
C PHE A 380 -8.02 40.48 41.76
N MET A 381 -8.99 39.94 41.01
CA MET A 381 -10.42 40.21 41.15
C MET A 381 -10.92 39.91 42.55
N ALA A 382 -10.64 38.69 43.06
CA ALA A 382 -11.08 38.25 44.38
C ALA A 382 -10.55 39.15 45.53
N ILE A 383 -9.28 39.56 45.41
CA ILE A 383 -8.66 40.51 46.36
C ILE A 383 -9.33 41.85 46.28
N THR A 384 -9.45 42.43 45.07
CA THR A 384 -10.02 43.76 44.86
C THR A 384 -11.46 43.82 45.33
N LYS A 385 -12.29 42.84 44.95
CA LYS A 385 -13.68 42.72 45.37
C LYS A 385 -13.83 42.69 46.90
N SER A 386 -13.01 41.84 47.54
CA SER A 386 -13.04 41.66 48.99
C SER A 386 -12.65 42.96 49.73
N LEU A 387 -11.61 43.65 49.21
CA LEU A 387 -11.16 44.92 49.80
C LEU A 387 -12.19 46.02 49.64
N LEU A 388 -12.82 46.14 48.46
CA LEU A 388 -13.90 47.13 48.24
C LEU A 388 -15.09 46.87 49.16
N LYS A 389 -15.51 45.62 49.34
CA LYS A 389 -16.64 45.26 50.20
C LYS A 389 -16.38 45.51 51.69
N VAL A 390 -15.25 45.01 52.21
CA VAL A 390 -14.90 45.14 53.63
C VAL A 390 -14.40 46.54 53.97
N GLY A 391 -13.80 47.21 52.99
CA GLY A 391 -13.23 48.54 53.16
C GLY A 391 -14.30 49.66 53.29
N MET A 392 -15.51 49.47 52.74
CA MET A 392 -16.58 50.47 52.82
C MET A 392 -17.09 50.58 54.26
N THR A 393 -17.10 51.81 54.79
CA THR A 393 -17.60 52.11 56.12
C THR A 393 -18.60 53.28 56.05
N PRO A 394 -19.57 53.38 57.01
CA PRO A 394 -20.49 54.49 57.03
C PRO A 394 -19.75 55.82 57.04
N GLY A 395 -20.13 56.76 56.13
CA GLY A 395 -19.47 58.03 55.93
C GLY A 395 -18.33 58.04 54.90
N ASP A 396 -17.93 56.89 54.33
CA ASP A 396 -17.04 56.87 53.21
C ASP A 396 -17.77 57.35 51.93
N THR A 397 -16.98 57.95 51.04
CA THR A 397 -17.46 58.30 49.71
C THR A 397 -16.79 57.35 48.70
N PRO A 398 -17.34 57.10 47.50
CA PRO A 398 -16.75 56.26 46.48
C PRO A 398 -15.28 56.60 46.18
N SER A 399 -14.94 57.90 46.07
CA SER A 399 -13.55 58.32 45.81
C SER A 399 -12.61 58.05 46.98
N SER A 400 -13.09 58.25 48.21
CA SER A 400 -12.25 57.97 49.40
C SER A 400 -11.94 56.50 49.52
N LEU A 401 -12.91 55.63 49.28
CA LEU A 401 -12.70 54.19 49.26
C LEU A 401 -11.73 53.77 48.16
N LEU A 402 -11.97 54.18 46.90
CA LEU A 402 -11.07 53.84 45.77
C LEU A 402 -9.64 54.30 46.02
N THR A 403 -9.43 55.52 46.57
CA THR A 403 -8.09 56.01 46.94
C THR A 403 -7.41 55.14 47.99
N ARG A 404 -8.14 54.76 49.04
CA ARG A 404 -7.62 53.93 50.11
C ARG A 404 -7.24 52.52 49.63
N ILE A 405 -8.14 51.86 48.87
CA ILE A 405 -7.92 50.53 48.36
C ILE A 405 -6.84 50.53 47.27
N ASN A 406 -6.82 51.51 46.39
CA ASN A 406 -5.74 51.67 45.40
C ASN A 406 -4.36 51.62 46.03
N ASN A 407 -4.15 52.44 47.09
CA ASN A 407 -2.87 52.51 47.79
C ASN A 407 -2.52 51.24 48.57
N GLN A 408 -3.49 50.38 48.91
CA GLN A 408 -3.26 49.07 49.47
C GLN A 408 -2.81 48.04 48.41
N ILE A 409 -3.51 48.00 47.27
CA ILE A 409 -3.29 47.04 46.23
C ILE A 409 -1.95 47.29 45.49
N VAL A 410 -1.63 48.56 45.20
CA VAL A 410 -0.37 48.94 44.48
C VAL A 410 0.88 48.41 45.20
N LYS A 411 0.93 48.48 46.53
CA LYS A 411 2.10 48.07 47.31
C LYS A 411 2.49 46.61 47.17
N GLY A 412 1.56 45.74 46.86
CA GLY A 412 1.81 44.29 46.65
C GLY A 412 1.74 43.89 45.18
N ASN A 413 1.52 44.79 44.24
CA ASN A 413 1.26 44.48 42.82
C ASN A 413 2.56 44.35 42.00
N THR A 414 3.30 43.28 42.25
CA THR A 414 4.54 42.98 41.47
C THR A 414 4.27 42.52 40.03
N SER A 415 3.04 42.08 39.76
CA SER A 415 2.62 41.57 38.44
C SER A 415 2.22 42.69 37.48
N GLY A 416 2.13 43.96 37.97
CA GLY A 416 1.72 45.11 37.14
C GLY A 416 0.27 45.05 36.65
N MET A 417 -0.60 44.29 37.32
CA MET A 417 -2.02 44.23 36.99
C MET A 417 -2.75 45.51 37.43
N PHE A 418 -3.76 45.88 36.71
CA PHE A 418 -4.62 47.00 37.07
C PHE A 418 -6.09 46.59 36.98
N VAL A 419 -6.97 47.39 37.55
CA VAL A 419 -8.41 47.16 37.50
C VAL A 419 -9.16 48.45 37.23
N SER A 420 -10.03 48.42 36.25
CA SER A 420 -11.01 49.47 36.02
C SER A 420 -12.20 49.27 36.97
N VAL A 421 -12.68 50.32 37.63
CA VAL A 421 -13.76 50.21 38.62
C VAL A 421 -14.72 51.38 38.48
N TRP A 422 -16.01 51.07 38.37
CA TRP A 422 -17.07 52.01 38.63
C TRP A 422 -17.72 51.65 39.97
N LEU A 423 -17.69 52.60 40.91
CA LEU A 423 -18.23 52.44 42.26
C LEU A 423 -19.22 53.55 42.55
N ALA A 424 -20.42 53.22 43.05
CA ALA A 424 -21.45 54.19 43.38
C ALA A 424 -22.14 53.82 44.69
N ILE A 425 -22.63 54.90 45.38
CA ILE A 425 -23.51 54.84 46.53
C ILE A 425 -24.77 55.53 46.16
N LEU A 426 -25.90 54.85 46.24
CA LEU A 426 -27.26 55.42 46.07
C LEU A 426 -27.90 55.58 47.41
N GLU A 427 -28.21 56.84 47.78
CA GLU A 427 -29.06 57.23 48.90
C GLU A 427 -30.52 57.05 48.45
N LEU A 428 -31.19 56.03 49.00
CA LEU A 428 -32.52 55.63 48.52
C LEU A 428 -33.63 56.63 48.84
N SER A 429 -33.54 57.29 49.99
CA SER A 429 -34.50 58.27 50.40
C SER A 429 -34.52 59.54 49.51
N THR A 430 -33.39 59.91 48.95
CA THR A 430 -33.22 61.11 48.13
C THR A 430 -33.05 60.90 46.66
N GLY A 431 -32.76 59.64 46.26
CA GLY A 431 -32.38 59.27 44.91
C GLY A 431 -30.97 59.76 44.49
N LYS A 432 -30.18 60.25 45.45
CA LYS A 432 -28.86 60.80 45.19
C LYS A 432 -27.85 59.65 44.97
N LEU A 433 -27.40 59.43 43.74
CA LEU A 433 -26.35 58.56 43.38
C LEU A 433 -25.03 59.32 43.33
N THR A 434 -24.08 58.98 44.21
CA THR A 434 -22.71 59.49 44.16
C THR A 434 -21.80 58.38 43.59
N ALA A 435 -21.09 58.70 42.53
CA ALA A 435 -20.25 57.72 41.83
C ALA A 435 -18.82 58.24 41.60
N SER A 436 -17.88 57.29 41.56
CA SER A 436 -16.48 57.48 41.17
C SER A 436 -16.08 56.46 40.12
N ASN A 437 -15.45 56.94 39.06
CA ASN A 437 -15.04 56.10 37.93
C ASN A 437 -13.50 56.04 37.84
N ALA A 438 -12.94 54.89 38.07
CA ALA A 438 -11.53 54.60 37.96
C ALA A 438 -11.21 53.92 36.62
N GLY A 439 -11.38 54.66 35.51
CA GLY A 439 -11.05 54.15 34.17
C GLY A 439 -11.97 53.07 33.62
N HIS A 440 -13.19 52.98 34.16
CA HIS A 440 -14.19 52.00 33.72
C HIS A 440 -15.11 52.59 32.63
N GLU A 441 -15.88 51.78 31.92
CA GLU A 441 -16.83 52.20 30.90
C GLU A 441 -17.86 53.22 31.44
N TYR A 442 -18.35 54.08 30.56
CA TYR A 442 -19.40 55.07 30.93
C TYR A 442 -20.72 54.37 31.24
N PRO A 443 -21.35 54.63 32.36
CA PRO A 443 -22.71 54.14 32.64
C PRO A 443 -23.71 54.70 31.64
N ALA A 444 -24.70 53.90 31.27
CA ALA A 444 -25.87 54.41 30.52
C ALA A 444 -27.02 54.71 31.47
N LEU A 445 -27.62 55.89 31.32
CA LEU A 445 -28.73 56.32 32.10
C LEU A 445 -29.95 56.60 31.20
N SER A 446 -31.11 56.10 31.61
CA SER A 446 -32.41 56.47 31.02
C SER A 446 -33.26 57.18 32.06
N ARG A 447 -33.68 58.35 31.76
CA ARG A 447 -34.72 59.05 32.55
C ARG A 447 -36.09 58.42 32.28
N ALA A 448 -36.99 58.47 33.23
CA ALA A 448 -38.30 57.84 33.05
C ALA A 448 -38.95 58.25 31.72
N GLY A 449 -39.26 57.25 30.85
CA GLY A 449 -39.84 57.47 29.53
C GLY A 449 -38.90 58.05 28.46
N GLN A 450 -37.61 58.20 28.75
CA GLN A 450 -36.61 58.69 27.81
C GLN A 450 -35.63 57.51 27.38
N PRO A 451 -35.00 57.66 26.22
CA PRO A 451 -34.01 56.70 25.80
C PRO A 451 -32.74 56.66 26.69
N PHE A 452 -32.01 55.59 26.69
CA PHE A 452 -30.70 55.50 27.33
C PHE A 452 -29.68 56.39 26.61
N GLU A 453 -28.91 57.14 27.42
CA GLU A 453 -27.77 57.93 26.98
C GLU A 453 -26.56 57.64 27.89
N LEU A 454 -25.33 57.77 27.36
CA LEU A 454 -24.11 57.60 28.15
C LEU A 454 -23.90 58.82 29.08
N VAL A 455 -23.63 58.54 30.32
CA VAL A 455 -23.23 59.56 31.29
C VAL A 455 -21.70 59.73 31.17
N LYS A 456 -21.29 60.74 30.40
CA LYS A 456 -19.88 61.09 30.23
C LYS A 456 -19.36 61.80 31.44
N ASP A 457 -18.60 61.10 32.26
CA ASP A 457 -17.91 61.63 33.43
C ASP A 457 -16.45 61.97 33.13
N LYS A 458 -15.74 62.49 34.11
CA LYS A 458 -14.29 62.68 34.02
C LYS A 458 -13.64 61.52 34.70
N HIS A 459 -13.18 60.55 33.88
CA HIS A 459 -12.50 59.34 34.39
C HIS A 459 -11.24 59.69 35.17
N SER A 460 -11.04 59.01 36.27
CA SER A 460 -9.76 58.90 36.96
C SER A 460 -8.96 57.74 36.35
N LEU A 461 -7.67 57.61 36.70
CA LEU A 461 -6.84 56.47 36.24
C LEU A 461 -7.34 55.16 36.89
N VAL A 462 -7.15 54.04 36.19
CA VAL A 462 -7.43 52.70 36.69
C VAL A 462 -6.74 52.45 38.05
N MET A 463 -7.34 51.61 38.88
CA MET A 463 -6.76 51.25 40.18
C MET A 463 -5.56 50.33 40.01
N ALA A 464 -4.66 50.33 40.98
CA ALA A 464 -3.42 49.53 41.05
C ALA A 464 -2.33 49.93 40.03
N ALA A 465 -2.52 50.97 39.22
CA ALA A 465 -1.52 51.46 38.29
C ALA A 465 -0.45 52.36 38.99
N MET A 466 -0.87 53.22 39.90
CA MET A 466 0.00 54.16 40.63
C MET A 466 -0.53 54.43 42.02
N GLU A 467 0.37 54.77 42.95
CA GLU A 467 -0.04 55.23 44.30
C GLU A 467 -0.59 56.67 44.24
N ASN A 468 -1.43 57.01 45.23
CA ASN A 468 -1.93 58.34 45.49
C ASN A 468 -2.70 59.01 44.31
N ILE A 469 -3.39 58.18 43.52
CA ILE A 469 -4.29 58.68 42.46
C ILE A 469 -5.46 59.43 43.13
N PRO A 470 -5.72 60.68 42.74
CA PRO A 470 -6.91 61.36 43.16
C PRO A 470 -8.12 60.90 42.35
N TYR A 471 -9.02 60.11 42.96
CA TYR A 471 -10.30 59.76 42.35
C TYR A 471 -11.30 60.87 42.51
N SER A 472 -11.95 61.22 41.38
CA SER A 472 -13.02 62.26 41.37
C SER A 472 -14.40 61.65 41.52
N GLU A 473 -15.33 62.39 42.06
CA GLU A 473 -16.73 61.99 42.20
C GLU A 473 -17.64 62.85 41.34
N TYR A 474 -18.77 62.30 40.95
CA TYR A 474 -19.88 62.98 40.36
C TYR A 474 -21.20 62.50 40.98
N THR A 475 -22.22 63.29 40.89
CA THR A 475 -23.53 63.02 41.51
C THR A 475 -24.64 63.10 40.47
N ILE A 476 -25.54 62.13 40.49
CA ILE A 476 -26.76 62.08 39.70
C ILE A 476 -27.92 61.92 40.65
N THR A 477 -28.93 62.81 40.56
CA THR A 477 -30.19 62.60 41.29
C THR A 477 -31.13 61.78 40.44
N LEU A 478 -31.43 60.56 40.85
CA LEU A 478 -32.39 59.66 40.21
C LEU A 478 -33.80 60.06 40.59
N GLN A 479 -34.71 60.01 39.62
CA GLN A 479 -36.14 60.16 39.78
C GLN A 479 -36.86 58.81 39.68
N PRO A 480 -38.07 58.68 40.21
CA PRO A 480 -38.85 57.45 40.04
C PRO A 480 -38.91 56.97 38.58
N GLY A 481 -38.56 55.70 38.31
CA GLY A 481 -38.55 55.14 36.98
C GLY A 481 -37.23 55.33 36.18
N ASP A 482 -36.26 56.10 36.75
CA ASP A 482 -34.92 56.18 36.13
C ASP A 482 -34.20 54.87 36.18
N ARG A 483 -33.40 54.56 35.12
CA ARG A 483 -32.70 53.31 34.92
C ARG A 483 -31.22 53.56 34.68
N ILE A 484 -30.37 52.80 35.37
CA ILE A 484 -28.92 52.80 35.17
C ILE A 484 -28.49 51.43 34.67
N PHE A 485 -27.61 51.45 33.67
CA PHE A 485 -26.97 50.25 33.16
C PHE A 485 -25.44 50.47 33.12
N VAL A 486 -24.71 49.63 33.82
CA VAL A 486 -23.24 49.63 33.86
C VAL A 486 -22.72 48.30 33.33
N TYR A 487 -21.59 48.33 32.63
CA TYR A 487 -21.10 47.20 31.88
C TYR A 487 -19.57 47.26 31.77
N THR A 488 -18.94 46.09 31.55
CA THR A 488 -17.50 45.98 31.23
C THR A 488 -17.27 46.07 29.71
N ASP A 489 -16.02 46.31 29.32
CA ASP A 489 -15.65 46.51 27.91
C ASP A 489 -15.95 45.26 27.04
N GLY A 490 -15.97 44.07 27.61
CA GLY A 490 -16.36 42.83 26.90
C GLY A 490 -17.77 42.90 26.29
N VAL A 491 -18.65 43.80 26.75
CA VAL A 491 -19.94 44.04 26.09
C VAL A 491 -19.75 44.71 24.74
N VAL A 492 -18.99 45.80 24.70
CA VAL A 492 -18.82 46.64 23.49
C VAL A 492 -17.71 46.09 22.58
N GLU A 493 -16.77 45.37 23.14
CA GLU A 493 -15.68 44.69 22.42
C GLU A 493 -16.05 43.30 21.91
N ALA A 494 -17.23 42.78 22.21
CA ALA A 494 -17.70 41.54 21.62
C ALA A 494 -17.57 41.57 20.09
N ASN A 495 -16.90 40.59 19.51
CA ASN A 495 -16.59 40.58 18.08
C ASN A 495 -17.44 39.57 17.31
N ASN A 496 -17.57 39.79 16.01
CA ASN A 496 -18.16 38.85 15.09
C ASN A 496 -17.06 38.09 14.28
N PRO A 497 -17.40 37.10 13.43
CA PRO A 497 -16.41 36.39 12.62
C PRO A 497 -15.58 37.27 11.69
N GLU A 498 -16.07 38.45 11.35
CA GLU A 498 -15.37 39.45 10.55
C GLU A 498 -14.48 40.39 11.40
N VAL A 499 -14.29 40.08 12.70
CA VAL A 499 -13.50 40.83 13.68
C VAL A 499 -13.99 42.30 13.86
N LYS A 500 -15.28 42.55 13.59
CA LYS A 500 -15.90 43.84 13.89
C LYS A 500 -16.42 43.83 15.31
N LEU A 501 -16.21 44.93 16.03
CA LEU A 501 -16.72 45.07 17.38
C LEU A 501 -18.23 45.37 17.41
N TYR A 502 -18.89 44.92 18.46
CA TYR A 502 -20.31 45.15 18.72
C TYR A 502 -20.59 46.67 18.87
N GLY A 503 -19.83 47.34 19.70
CA GLY A 503 -19.83 48.78 19.87
C GLY A 503 -21.00 49.31 20.73
N THR A 504 -20.79 50.51 21.22
CA THR A 504 -21.70 51.19 22.14
C THR A 504 -23.07 51.51 21.50
N ASP A 505 -23.10 51.86 20.20
CA ASP A 505 -24.35 52.21 19.52
C ASP A 505 -25.34 51.02 19.53
N ARG A 506 -24.90 49.82 19.23
CA ARG A 506 -25.75 48.60 19.26
C ARG A 506 -26.20 48.26 20.69
N MET A 507 -25.34 48.50 21.67
CA MET A 507 -25.72 48.33 23.07
C MET A 507 -26.86 49.27 23.45
N ILE A 508 -26.75 50.55 23.12
CA ILE A 508 -27.79 51.56 23.39
C ILE A 508 -29.09 51.23 22.62
N GLU A 509 -28.99 50.80 21.36
CA GLU A 509 -30.14 50.31 20.60
C GLU A 509 -30.85 49.16 21.32
N ALA A 510 -30.10 48.17 21.81
CA ALA A 510 -30.64 47.03 22.53
C ALA A 510 -31.29 47.40 23.88
N LEU A 511 -30.72 48.37 24.58
CA LEU A 511 -31.30 48.90 25.82
C LEU A 511 -32.64 49.62 25.57
N ASN A 512 -32.78 50.28 24.42
CA ASN A 512 -33.97 51.04 24.03
C ASN A 512 -35.03 50.19 23.30
N GLU A 513 -34.78 48.90 23.04
CA GLU A 513 -35.70 48.02 22.31
C GLU A 513 -37.06 47.84 23.05
N ILE A 514 -37.03 47.80 24.38
CA ILE A 514 -38.22 47.63 25.19
C ILE A 514 -38.39 48.89 26.12
N PRO A 515 -39.36 49.75 25.87
CA PRO A 515 -39.70 50.83 26.80
C PRO A 515 -40.08 50.25 28.17
N ASP A 516 -39.66 50.89 29.22
CA ASP A 516 -39.95 50.50 30.60
C ASP A 516 -39.52 49.08 31.01
N ALA A 517 -38.50 48.56 30.35
CA ALA A 517 -37.92 47.25 30.67
C ALA A 517 -37.42 47.19 32.12
N ASN A 518 -37.71 46.08 32.81
CA ASN A 518 -37.13 45.83 34.12
C ASN A 518 -35.62 45.46 33.99
N PRO A 519 -34.83 45.48 35.09
CA PRO A 519 -33.38 45.23 35.02
C PRO A 519 -33.01 43.91 34.34
N GLN A 520 -33.74 42.84 34.60
CA GLN A 520 -33.50 41.54 33.98
C GLN A 520 -33.77 41.59 32.46
N GLN A 521 -34.82 42.30 32.02
CA GLN A 521 -35.10 42.48 30.60
C GLN A 521 -34.00 43.25 29.89
N LEU A 522 -33.47 44.33 30.51
CA LEU A 522 -32.37 45.13 29.96
C LEU A 522 -31.14 44.29 29.71
N VAL A 523 -30.68 43.57 30.73
CA VAL A 523 -29.51 42.68 30.64
C VAL A 523 -29.72 41.57 29.60
N ASN A 524 -30.92 40.95 29.58
CA ASN A 524 -31.24 39.89 28.62
C ASN A 524 -31.30 40.38 27.17
N ASN A 525 -31.81 41.61 26.93
CA ASN A 525 -31.86 42.18 25.58
C ASN A 525 -30.46 42.44 25.03
N VAL A 526 -29.59 43.07 25.85
CA VAL A 526 -28.20 43.29 25.45
C VAL A 526 -27.49 41.93 25.20
N SER A 527 -27.65 40.95 26.10
CA SER A 527 -27.08 39.62 25.92
C SER A 527 -27.54 38.92 24.64
N LYS A 528 -28.85 39.03 24.29
CA LYS A 528 -29.40 38.48 23.05
C LYS A 528 -28.84 39.19 21.82
N SER A 529 -28.74 40.54 21.89
CA SER A 529 -28.17 41.35 20.81
C SER A 529 -26.70 40.99 20.54
N ILE A 530 -25.87 40.83 21.58
CA ILE A 530 -24.49 40.41 21.50
C ILE A 530 -24.41 39.01 20.84
N LYS A 531 -25.19 38.03 21.31
CA LYS A 531 -25.21 36.66 20.73
C LYS A 531 -25.59 36.67 19.25
N LYS A 532 -26.57 37.47 18.87
CA LYS A 532 -27.01 37.64 17.48
C LYS A 532 -25.89 38.21 16.60
N PHE A 533 -25.14 39.19 17.12
CA PHE A 533 -24.04 39.84 16.43
C PHE A 533 -22.80 38.92 16.32
N ALA A 534 -22.40 38.30 17.43
CA ALA A 534 -21.21 37.44 17.52
C ALA A 534 -21.33 36.16 16.68
N ARG A 535 -22.54 35.64 16.46
CA ARG A 535 -22.78 34.39 15.69
C ARG A 535 -21.94 33.22 16.22
N SER A 536 -20.92 32.79 15.42
CA SER A 536 -19.99 31.67 15.74
C SER A 536 -18.65 32.13 16.33
N ALA A 537 -18.43 33.44 16.48
CA ALA A 537 -17.21 33.94 17.10
C ALA A 537 -17.15 33.55 18.58
N ALA A 538 -15.98 33.12 19.03
CA ALA A 538 -15.75 32.83 20.45
C ALA A 538 -15.77 34.15 21.24
N GLN A 539 -16.26 34.09 22.49
CA GLN A 539 -16.24 35.23 23.37
C GLN A 539 -14.78 35.66 23.63
N PHE A 540 -14.50 36.93 23.35
CA PHE A 540 -13.15 37.50 23.44
C PHE A 540 -12.79 37.89 24.87
N ASP A 541 -13.71 38.60 25.57
CA ASP A 541 -13.50 39.04 26.94
C ASP A 541 -14.68 38.71 27.86
N ASP A 542 -14.49 38.88 29.17
CA ASP A 542 -15.52 38.67 30.15
C ASP A 542 -16.65 39.68 29.92
N ILE A 543 -17.89 39.26 30.03
CA ILE A 543 -19.07 40.10 29.80
C ILE A 543 -19.83 40.27 31.11
N THR A 544 -19.73 41.43 31.68
CA THR A 544 -20.41 41.77 32.95
C THR A 544 -21.35 42.93 32.74
N MET A 545 -22.56 42.84 33.30
CA MET A 545 -23.62 43.85 33.19
C MET A 545 -24.38 43.95 34.51
N VAL A 546 -24.67 45.16 34.93
CA VAL A 546 -25.53 45.48 36.09
C VAL A 546 -26.56 46.52 35.66
N ALA A 547 -27.81 46.23 35.91
CA ALA A 547 -28.92 47.14 35.66
C ALA A 547 -29.70 47.43 36.95
N LEU A 548 -30.07 48.66 37.17
CA LEU A 548 -30.89 49.14 38.31
C LEU A 548 -32.03 50.01 37.79
N VAL A 549 -33.19 49.83 38.37
CA VAL A 549 -34.35 50.72 38.22
C VAL A 549 -34.68 51.32 39.60
N PHE A 550 -34.70 52.65 39.70
CA PHE A 550 -35.05 53.36 40.91
C PHE A 550 -36.56 53.50 41.00
N LYS A 551 -37.15 53.09 42.13
CA LYS A 551 -38.61 53.12 42.42
C LYS A 551 -38.82 53.54 43.86
N PRO A 552 -38.74 54.80 44.20
CA PRO A 552 -38.99 55.22 45.58
C PRO A 552 -40.38 54.79 46.04
N GLU A 553 -40.51 54.51 47.32
CA GLU A 553 -41.82 54.24 47.92
C GLU A 553 -42.77 55.40 47.70
N GLU A 554 -44.04 55.07 47.32
CA GLU A 554 -45.16 56.04 47.25
C GLU A 554 -45.49 56.57 48.61
#